data_b0120395fea4ddc7a1d20bc9a4e8f500
#
_entry.id   b0120395fea4ddc7a1d20bc9a4e8f500
#
_cell.length_a   1.000
_cell.length_b   1.000
_cell.length_c   1.000
_cell.angle_alpha   90.00
_cell.angle_beta   90.00
_cell.angle_gamma   90.00
#
_symmetry.space_group_name_H-M   'P 1'
#
loop_
_entity.id
_entity.type
_entity.pdbx_description
1 polymer ?
#
loop_
_entity_poly.entity_id
_entity_poly.type
_entity_poly.pdbx_seq_one_letter_code
_entity_poly.pdbx_strand_id
1 'polypeptide(L)'
;EGKTYRRGAYSIESAGDGTGMFSEAEYNPVGSYIKKFDLDKELCGKRVRLFFEGVEQAMYVWLNGEFIGYAEDSFTPSEFDLTPYIREKDNVLAVEIHKMCSAAFLEDQDFFRFFGIFRNVSLRALPEAHVEDMWLNPVLNEDNVSGTLNTNIRVSATENQDVCARIILKNVDDQVILERNIELEDKDGDFVGSISDDIKDIKKWDNH
;
A
#
# COMPACT_ATOMS: atom_id res chain seq x y z
N GLU A 1 34.41 2.15 -18.18
CA GLU A 1 34.03 1.00 -19.03
C GLU A 1 32.81 0.36 -18.43
N GLY A 2 31.63 0.60 -19.04
CA GLY A 2 30.38 0.10 -18.54
C GLY A 2 30.32 -1.42 -18.62
N LYS A 3 30.15 -2.09 -17.49
CA LYS A 3 29.82 -3.51 -17.47
C LYS A 3 28.46 -3.69 -18.13
N THR A 4 28.40 -4.40 -19.25
CA THR A 4 27.14 -4.74 -19.91
C THR A 4 26.51 -5.89 -19.15
N TYR A 5 25.42 -5.62 -18.44
CA TYR A 5 24.65 -6.66 -17.78
C TYR A 5 23.80 -7.39 -18.81
N ARG A 6 24.06 -8.69 -18.99
CA ARG A 6 23.21 -9.55 -19.80
C ARG A 6 21.97 -9.93 -18.99
N ARG A 7 20.85 -10.20 -19.65
CA ARG A 7 19.69 -10.87 -19.09
C ARG A 7 20.16 -12.12 -18.33
N GLY A 8 19.78 -12.27 -17.05
CA GLY A 8 20.31 -13.31 -16.15
C GLY A 8 21.54 -12.92 -15.35
N ALA A 9 22.17 -11.76 -15.61
CA ALA A 9 23.28 -11.24 -14.81
C ALA A 9 22.82 -10.55 -13.50
N TYR A 10 21.55 -10.60 -13.18
CA TYR A 10 20.99 -10.14 -11.92
C TYR A 10 20.94 -11.27 -10.89
N SER A 11 22.00 -12.05 -10.80
CA SER A 11 22.22 -12.93 -9.66
C SER A 11 22.77 -12.11 -8.49
N ILE A 12 22.63 -12.64 -7.30
CA ILE A 12 23.29 -12.09 -6.10
C ILE A 12 24.79 -11.83 -6.37
N GLU A 13 25.42 -12.70 -7.14
CA GLU A 13 26.81 -12.59 -7.58
C GLU A 13 27.08 -11.36 -8.45
N SER A 14 26.11 -10.88 -9.25
CA SER A 14 26.26 -9.67 -10.06
C SER A 14 25.97 -8.37 -9.29
N ALA A 15 25.22 -8.46 -8.19
CA ALA A 15 24.97 -7.34 -7.29
C ALA A 15 26.09 -7.15 -6.25
N GLY A 16 26.94 -8.17 -6.07
CA GLY A 16 28.06 -8.20 -5.13
C GLY A 16 28.79 -9.53 -5.21
N ASP A 17 29.61 -9.83 -4.24
CA ASP A 17 30.30 -11.12 -4.09
C ASP A 17 29.42 -12.24 -3.51
N GLY A 18 28.13 -11.95 -3.27
CA GLY A 18 27.15 -12.86 -2.70
C GLY A 18 27.27 -13.03 -1.17
N THR A 19 28.18 -12.34 -0.53
CA THR A 19 28.44 -12.47 0.92
C THR A 19 27.99 -11.26 1.73
N GLY A 20 27.71 -10.13 1.07
CA GLY A 20 27.29 -8.87 1.69
C GLY A 20 25.82 -8.50 1.46
N MET A 21 25.41 -7.37 1.99
CA MET A 21 24.11 -6.77 1.71
C MET A 21 24.13 -6.08 0.34
N PHE A 22 22.99 -5.98 -0.33
CA PHE A 22 22.88 -5.27 -1.62
C PHE A 22 23.33 -3.82 -1.54
N SER A 23 23.18 -3.16 -0.38
CA SER A 23 23.68 -1.80 -0.15
C SER A 23 25.20 -1.67 -0.21
N GLU A 24 25.93 -2.75 -0.04
CA GLU A 24 27.41 -2.82 -0.07
C GLU A 24 27.94 -3.30 -1.42
N ALA A 25 27.06 -3.61 -2.37
CA ALA A 25 27.45 -4.09 -3.69
C ALA A 25 28.25 -3.01 -4.45
N GLU A 26 29.30 -3.42 -5.20
CA GLU A 26 30.14 -2.54 -6.00
C GLU A 26 29.32 -1.66 -6.99
N TYR A 27 28.18 -2.18 -7.43
CA TYR A 27 27.26 -1.47 -8.32
C TYR A 27 25.83 -1.56 -7.80
N ASN A 28 25.47 -0.62 -6.96
CA ASN A 28 24.08 -0.39 -6.55
C ASN A 28 23.79 1.13 -6.61
N PRO A 29 23.33 1.66 -7.75
CA PRO A 29 23.00 3.07 -7.85
C PRO A 29 21.91 3.46 -6.86
N VAL A 30 22.10 4.64 -6.24
CA VAL A 30 21.19 5.20 -5.25
C VAL A 30 20.64 6.53 -5.76
N GLY A 31 19.31 6.69 -5.72
CA GLY A 31 18.63 7.95 -5.94
C GLY A 31 18.29 8.62 -4.62
N SER A 32 18.80 9.81 -4.35
CA SER A 32 18.50 10.58 -3.15
C SER A 32 17.61 11.77 -3.47
N TYR A 33 16.48 11.88 -2.76
CA TYR A 33 15.48 12.92 -2.97
C TYR A 33 15.28 13.71 -1.67
N ILE A 34 15.20 15.03 -1.77
CA ILE A 34 14.88 15.90 -0.64
C ILE A 34 13.78 16.87 -1.06
N LYS A 35 12.72 16.93 -0.26
CA LYS A 35 11.62 17.87 -0.41
C LYS A 35 11.40 18.64 0.87
N LYS A 36 11.47 19.99 0.77
CA LYS A 36 11.06 20.89 1.86
C LYS A 36 9.64 21.36 1.59
N PHE A 37 8.79 21.39 2.62
CA PHE A 37 7.40 21.80 2.49
C PHE A 37 6.80 22.25 3.82
N ASP A 38 5.78 23.08 3.72
CA ASP A 38 4.86 23.36 4.82
C ASP A 38 3.63 22.48 4.68
N LEU A 39 3.06 22.05 5.80
CA LEU A 39 1.83 21.27 5.80
C LEU A 39 0.66 22.16 5.39
N ASP A 40 -0.16 21.67 4.49
CA ASP A 40 -1.39 22.34 4.11
C ASP A 40 -2.29 22.49 5.36
N LYS A 41 -2.91 23.67 5.50
CA LYS A 41 -3.78 23.98 6.64
C LYS A 41 -4.93 23.01 6.82
N GLU A 42 -5.42 22.43 5.74
CA GLU A 42 -6.49 21.44 5.76
C GLU A 42 -6.05 20.10 6.38
N LEU A 43 -4.74 19.83 6.44
CA LEU A 43 -4.17 18.63 7.01
C LEU A 43 -3.71 18.83 8.48
N CYS A 44 -3.62 20.08 8.95
CA CYS A 44 -3.17 20.37 10.31
C CYS A 44 -4.10 19.73 11.36
N GLY A 45 -3.52 19.07 12.35
CA GLY A 45 -4.25 18.41 13.44
C GLY A 45 -4.96 17.11 13.06
N LYS A 46 -4.74 16.61 11.84
CA LYS A 46 -5.28 15.32 11.38
C LYS A 46 -4.21 14.24 11.37
N ARG A 47 -4.64 12.98 11.27
CA ARG A 47 -3.74 11.87 10.95
C ARG A 47 -3.31 12.02 9.50
N VAL A 48 -2.00 12.12 9.26
CA VAL A 48 -1.43 12.37 7.94
C VAL A 48 -0.60 11.18 7.51
N ARG A 49 -0.90 10.62 6.35
CA ARG A 49 -0.12 9.57 5.71
C ARG A 49 0.56 10.09 4.45
N LEU A 50 1.80 9.66 4.26
CA LEU A 50 2.56 9.81 3.03
C LEU A 50 2.27 8.62 2.13
N PHE A 51 1.87 8.87 0.90
CA PHE A 51 1.46 7.87 -0.04
C PHE A 51 2.31 7.95 -1.30
N PHE A 52 3.02 6.88 -1.61
CA PHE A 52 3.73 6.69 -2.86
C PHE A 52 2.94 5.74 -3.74
N GLU A 53 2.51 6.18 -4.92
CA GLU A 53 1.75 5.33 -5.85
C GLU A 53 2.61 4.28 -6.55
N GLY A 54 3.92 4.50 -6.62
CA GLY A 54 4.88 3.55 -7.16
C GLY A 54 6.31 4.08 -7.09
N VAL A 55 7.19 3.24 -6.55
CA VAL A 55 8.62 3.52 -6.41
C VAL A 55 9.41 2.27 -6.75
N GLU A 56 10.26 2.32 -7.75
CA GLU A 56 11.13 1.22 -8.15
C GLU A 56 12.55 1.54 -7.70
N GLN A 57 13.21 0.84 -6.85
CA GLN A 57 12.99 -0.43 -6.15
C GLN A 57 12.86 -0.20 -4.63
N ALA A 58 13.92 -0.54 -3.85
CA ALA A 58 13.93 -0.40 -2.40
C ALA A 58 13.99 1.07 -1.97
N MET A 59 13.06 1.46 -1.12
CA MET A 59 12.88 2.82 -0.67
C MET A 59 13.02 2.94 0.84
N TYR A 60 13.86 3.87 1.29
CA TYR A 60 13.97 4.31 2.68
C TYR A 60 13.42 5.73 2.80
N VAL A 61 12.65 6.00 3.83
CA VAL A 61 11.95 7.27 4.02
C VAL A 61 12.28 7.88 5.37
N TRP A 62 12.63 9.16 5.39
CA TRP A 62 12.84 9.97 6.60
C TRP A 62 12.01 11.24 6.53
N LEU A 63 11.48 11.66 7.67
CA LEU A 63 10.86 12.96 7.86
C LEU A 63 11.50 13.70 9.03
N ASN A 64 11.95 14.92 8.80
CA ASN A 64 12.57 15.78 9.82
C ASN A 64 13.79 15.14 10.55
N GLY A 65 14.48 14.22 9.87
CA GLY A 65 15.62 13.47 10.41
C GLY A 65 15.25 12.13 11.06
N GLU A 66 13.98 11.84 11.27
CA GLU A 66 13.50 10.57 11.83
C GLU A 66 13.24 9.55 10.73
N PHE A 67 13.65 8.30 10.94
CA PHE A 67 13.37 7.19 10.02
C PHE A 67 11.90 6.78 10.12
N ILE A 68 11.19 6.83 9.01
CA ILE A 68 9.76 6.56 8.94
C ILE A 68 9.48 5.12 8.51
N GLY A 69 10.21 4.62 7.53
CA GLY A 69 9.98 3.27 7.06
C GLY A 69 10.74 2.89 5.79
N TYR A 70 10.50 1.66 5.39
CA TYR A 70 11.11 0.97 4.25
C TYR A 70 10.04 0.24 3.43
N ALA A 71 10.21 0.19 2.11
CA ALA A 71 9.39 -0.60 1.20
C ALA A 71 10.22 -1.08 0.00
N GLU A 72 9.88 -2.24 -0.57
CA GLU A 72 10.52 -2.82 -1.75
C GLU A 72 9.56 -3.05 -2.93
N ASP A 73 8.24 -3.05 -2.70
CA ASP A 73 7.25 -3.32 -3.74
C ASP A 73 7.17 -2.14 -4.72
N SER A 74 7.51 -2.40 -5.98
CA SER A 74 7.63 -1.35 -6.99
C SER A 74 6.29 -0.89 -7.55
N PHE A 75 5.30 -1.78 -7.69
CA PHE A 75 4.12 -1.54 -8.51
C PHE A 75 2.85 -1.35 -7.71
N THR A 76 2.83 -1.75 -6.45
CA THR A 76 1.74 -1.43 -5.50
C THR A 76 2.08 -0.18 -4.68
N PRO A 77 1.07 0.56 -4.21
CA PRO A 77 1.31 1.74 -3.39
C PRO A 77 1.95 1.41 -2.04
N SER A 78 2.87 2.27 -1.59
CA SER A 78 3.44 2.24 -0.25
C SER A 78 2.95 3.42 0.57
N GLU A 79 2.60 3.18 1.83
CA GLU A 79 2.00 4.16 2.72
C GLU A 79 2.72 4.21 4.07
N PHE A 80 2.96 5.43 4.58
CA PHE A 80 3.68 5.67 5.83
C PHE A 80 2.93 6.67 6.71
N ASP A 81 2.76 6.37 7.99
CA ASP A 81 2.17 7.31 8.95
C ASP A 81 3.19 8.38 9.35
N LEU A 82 2.88 9.63 8.98
CA LEU A 82 3.70 10.79 9.32
C LEU A 82 3.24 11.51 10.59
N THR A 83 2.07 11.17 11.10
CA THR A 83 1.41 11.90 12.20
C THR A 83 2.32 12.18 13.40
N PRO A 84 3.17 11.23 13.87
CA PRO A 84 4.05 11.49 15.01
C PRO A 84 5.20 12.47 14.72
N TYR A 85 5.52 12.70 13.44
CA TYR A 85 6.77 13.38 13.05
C TYR A 85 6.53 14.67 12.25
N ILE A 86 5.33 14.85 11.70
CA ILE A 86 5.00 15.97 10.82
C ILE A 86 4.79 17.25 11.63
N ARG A 87 5.28 18.36 11.09
CA ARG A 87 5.15 19.71 11.66
C ARG A 87 4.27 20.55 10.74
N GLU A 88 3.71 21.64 11.27
CA GLU A 88 2.97 22.58 10.43
C GLU A 88 3.85 23.28 9.39
N LYS A 89 5.13 23.51 9.73
CA LYS A 89 6.10 24.20 8.87
C LYS A 89 7.46 23.55 8.89
N ASP A 90 8.23 23.91 7.86
CA ASP A 90 9.65 23.55 7.72
C ASP A 90 9.89 22.04 7.75
N ASN A 91 8.99 21.25 7.16
CA ASN A 91 9.21 19.82 7.02
C ASN A 91 10.28 19.53 5.97
N VAL A 92 11.09 18.52 6.25
CA VAL A 92 12.10 17.99 5.35
C VAL A 92 11.84 16.49 5.16
N LEU A 93 11.30 16.13 4.01
CA LEU A 93 11.17 14.74 3.58
C LEU A 93 12.44 14.35 2.82
N ALA A 94 13.08 13.27 3.23
CA ALA A 94 14.18 12.65 2.51
C ALA A 94 13.81 11.23 2.12
N VAL A 95 14.14 10.84 0.89
CA VAL A 95 13.90 9.50 0.36
C VAL A 95 15.15 9.01 -0.33
N GLU A 96 15.57 7.80 -0.01
CA GLU A 96 16.68 7.13 -0.65
C GLU A 96 16.19 5.85 -1.33
N ILE A 97 16.53 5.69 -2.60
CA ILE A 97 16.05 4.56 -3.40
C ILE A 97 17.25 3.80 -3.96
N HIS A 98 17.33 2.52 -3.65
CA HIS A 98 18.35 1.60 -4.12
C HIS A 98 17.83 0.79 -5.30
N LYS A 99 18.62 0.69 -6.36
CA LYS A 99 18.26 -0.07 -7.55
C LYS A 99 18.29 -1.58 -7.33
N MET A 100 19.23 -2.06 -6.51
CA MET A 100 19.41 -3.49 -6.24
C MET A 100 18.90 -3.83 -4.85
N CYS A 101 17.93 -4.73 -4.79
CA CYS A 101 17.34 -5.28 -3.58
C CYS A 101 16.72 -6.65 -3.90
N SER A 102 16.11 -7.28 -2.93
CA SER A 102 15.45 -8.59 -3.11
C SER A 102 14.34 -8.53 -4.17
N ALA A 103 13.53 -7.47 -4.14
CA ALA A 103 12.44 -7.26 -5.09
C ALA A 103 12.94 -7.15 -6.53
N ALA A 104 14.13 -6.59 -6.77
CA ALA A 104 14.70 -6.47 -8.11
C ALA A 104 14.89 -7.84 -8.81
N PHE A 105 14.97 -8.93 -8.05
CA PHE A 105 15.05 -10.30 -8.57
C PHE A 105 13.68 -10.98 -8.62
N LEU A 106 12.84 -10.73 -7.63
CA LEU A 106 11.50 -11.31 -7.54
C LEU A 106 10.53 -10.71 -8.57
N GLU A 107 10.67 -9.41 -8.82
CA GLU A 107 9.86 -8.65 -9.78
C GLU A 107 10.47 -8.65 -11.20
N ASP A 108 11.52 -9.46 -11.44
CA ASP A 108 12.22 -9.50 -12.73
C ASP A 108 11.30 -9.96 -13.86
N GLN A 109 11.06 -9.05 -14.81
CA GLN A 109 10.21 -9.26 -15.97
C GLN A 109 10.90 -8.79 -17.26
N ASP A 110 10.26 -9.00 -18.39
CA ASP A 110 10.78 -8.65 -19.72
C ASP A 110 10.51 -7.17 -20.07
N PHE A 111 11.00 -6.25 -19.24
CA PHE A 111 10.87 -4.82 -19.43
C PHE A 111 12.14 -4.08 -18.98
N PHE A 112 12.18 -2.76 -19.21
CA PHE A 112 13.30 -1.92 -18.80
C PHE A 112 13.38 -1.83 -17.27
N ARG A 113 14.61 -1.90 -16.74
CA ARG A 113 14.87 -1.76 -15.32
C ARG A 113 15.31 -0.34 -15.01
N PHE A 114 14.36 0.46 -14.67
CA PHE A 114 14.58 1.77 -14.11
C PHE A 114 14.67 1.68 -12.58
N PHE A 115 14.83 2.80 -11.92
CA PHE A 115 14.62 2.94 -10.48
C PHE A 115 14.34 4.40 -10.16
N GLY A 116 13.66 4.64 -9.05
CA GLY A 116 13.24 5.96 -8.64
C GLY A 116 11.74 6.08 -8.45
N ILE A 117 11.26 7.29 -8.18
CA ILE A 117 9.85 7.62 -8.01
C ILE A 117 9.24 7.84 -9.40
N PHE A 118 8.39 6.91 -9.86
CA PHE A 118 7.83 6.97 -11.21
C PHE A 118 6.33 7.28 -11.25
N ARG A 119 5.67 7.38 -10.08
CA ARG A 119 4.28 7.81 -9.93
C ARG A 119 4.16 8.93 -8.90
N ASN A 120 2.94 9.37 -8.63
CA ASN A 120 2.69 10.48 -7.73
C ASN A 120 3.07 10.16 -6.27
N VAL A 121 3.45 11.23 -5.56
CA VAL A 121 3.64 11.22 -4.11
C VAL A 121 2.68 12.24 -3.51
N SER A 122 1.87 11.82 -2.54
CA SER A 122 0.85 12.68 -1.95
C SER A 122 0.78 12.54 -0.43
N LEU A 123 0.31 13.60 0.22
CA LEU A 123 -0.12 13.56 1.61
C LEU A 123 -1.63 13.36 1.66
N ARG A 124 -2.10 12.48 2.52
CA ARG A 124 -3.51 12.18 2.72
C ARG A 124 -3.86 12.35 4.18
N ALA A 125 -4.94 13.09 4.46
CA ALA A 125 -5.53 13.11 5.80
C ALA A 125 -6.55 11.99 5.92
N LEU A 126 -6.47 11.23 6.99
CA LEU A 126 -7.46 10.22 7.32
C LEU A 126 -8.49 10.81 8.27
N PRO A 127 -9.78 10.51 8.10
CA PRO A 127 -10.80 10.75 9.13
C PRO A 127 -10.45 10.02 10.43
N GLU A 128 -10.96 10.50 11.56
CA GLU A 128 -10.75 9.83 12.85
C GLU A 128 -11.27 8.39 12.83
N ALA A 129 -12.46 8.17 12.26
CA ALA A 129 -12.97 6.85 11.95
C ALA A 129 -12.86 6.58 10.44
N HIS A 130 -12.18 5.53 10.07
CA HIS A 130 -12.00 5.16 8.66
C HIS A 130 -11.79 3.64 8.51
N VAL A 131 -12.11 3.15 7.32
CA VAL A 131 -11.79 1.76 6.95
C VAL A 131 -10.30 1.67 6.72
N GLU A 132 -9.62 0.86 7.55
CA GLU A 132 -8.19 0.59 7.44
C GLU A 132 -7.94 -0.53 6.44
N ASP A 133 -8.81 -1.55 6.45
CA ASP A 133 -8.71 -2.69 5.55
C ASP A 133 -10.09 -3.30 5.29
N MET A 134 -10.31 -3.75 4.06
CA MET A 134 -11.52 -4.46 3.66
C MET A 134 -11.16 -5.59 2.69
N TRP A 135 -11.41 -6.82 3.11
CA TRP A 135 -11.19 -7.98 2.26
C TRP A 135 -12.53 -8.57 1.83
N LEU A 136 -12.75 -8.59 0.51
CA LEU A 136 -13.93 -9.16 -0.14
C LEU A 136 -13.52 -10.46 -0.83
N ASN A 137 -14.11 -11.57 -0.41
CA ASN A 137 -13.87 -12.88 -1.01
C ASN A 137 -15.17 -13.46 -1.57
N PRO A 138 -15.47 -13.24 -2.85
CA PRO A 138 -16.61 -13.85 -3.52
C PRO A 138 -16.30 -15.30 -3.90
N VAL A 139 -17.17 -16.22 -3.54
CA VAL A 139 -17.07 -17.64 -3.87
C VAL A 139 -18.28 -18.06 -4.66
N LEU A 140 -18.07 -18.69 -5.83
CA LEU A 140 -19.15 -19.29 -6.62
C LEU A 140 -19.61 -20.58 -5.96
N ASN A 141 -20.93 -20.72 -5.76
CA ASN A 141 -21.52 -21.92 -5.16
C ASN A 141 -21.61 -23.08 -6.19
N GLU A 142 -21.79 -24.30 -5.71
CA GLU A 142 -21.83 -25.52 -6.55
C GLU A 142 -22.96 -25.49 -7.58
N ASP A 143 -24.04 -24.76 -7.35
CA ASP A 143 -25.17 -24.59 -8.26
C ASP A 143 -24.81 -23.77 -9.51
N ASN A 144 -23.66 -23.10 -9.52
CA ASN A 144 -23.21 -22.20 -10.58
C ASN A 144 -24.16 -21.03 -10.90
N VAL A 145 -25.08 -20.70 -10.01
CA VAL A 145 -26.07 -19.62 -10.19
C VAL A 145 -26.01 -18.62 -9.01
N SER A 146 -25.69 -19.12 -7.83
CA SER A 146 -25.52 -18.31 -6.61
C SER A 146 -24.04 -18.20 -6.23
N GLY A 147 -23.74 -17.28 -5.34
CA GLY A 147 -22.42 -17.10 -4.76
C GLY A 147 -22.49 -16.62 -3.33
N THR A 148 -21.45 -16.87 -2.58
CA THR A 148 -21.29 -16.40 -1.20
C THR A 148 -20.27 -15.28 -1.17
N LEU A 149 -20.62 -14.11 -0.64
CA LEU A 149 -19.70 -13.01 -0.39
C LEU A 149 -19.24 -13.03 1.06
N ASN A 150 -17.98 -13.37 1.27
CA ASN A 150 -17.34 -13.24 2.59
C ASN A 150 -16.67 -11.87 2.67
N THR A 151 -17.03 -11.09 3.68
CA THR A 151 -16.49 -9.77 3.91
C THR A 151 -15.81 -9.71 5.27
N ASN A 152 -14.55 -9.31 5.31
CA ASN A 152 -13.85 -8.94 6.54
C ASN A 152 -13.52 -7.45 6.47
N ILE A 153 -13.74 -6.75 7.57
CA ILE A 153 -13.47 -5.31 7.66
C ILE A 153 -12.67 -4.99 8.91
N ARG A 154 -11.72 -4.08 8.78
CA ARG A 154 -11.01 -3.46 9.89
C ARG A 154 -11.19 -1.95 9.80
N VAL A 155 -11.68 -1.37 10.89
CA VAL A 155 -11.93 0.07 11.02
C VAL A 155 -11.02 0.61 12.12
N SER A 156 -10.24 1.62 11.81
CA SER A 156 -9.50 2.38 12.80
C SER A 156 -10.34 3.57 13.27
N ALA A 157 -10.43 3.76 14.59
CA ALA A 157 -11.13 4.87 15.20
C ALA A 157 -10.45 5.26 16.52
N THR A 158 -10.75 6.46 17.02
CA THR A 158 -10.28 6.87 18.35
C THR A 158 -11.04 6.13 19.45
N GLU A 159 -10.40 5.91 20.58
CA GLU A 159 -11.04 5.33 21.77
C GLU A 159 -12.33 6.07 22.14
N ASN A 160 -13.35 5.34 22.58
CA ASN A 160 -14.68 5.82 22.96
C ASN A 160 -15.60 6.33 21.84
N GLN A 161 -15.33 6.00 20.58
CA GLN A 161 -16.31 6.21 19.51
C GLN A 161 -17.21 4.98 19.34
N ASP A 162 -18.54 5.20 19.27
CA ASP A 162 -19.47 4.17 18.80
C ASP A 162 -19.27 4.03 17.27
N VAL A 163 -18.60 2.96 16.87
CA VAL A 163 -18.32 2.68 15.47
C VAL A 163 -19.28 1.61 14.96
N CYS A 164 -19.94 1.90 13.85
CA CYS A 164 -20.72 0.91 13.12
C CYS A 164 -20.29 0.86 11.66
N ALA A 165 -20.26 -0.32 11.07
CA ALA A 165 -19.99 -0.50 9.67
C ALA A 165 -21.24 -1.02 8.95
N ARG A 166 -21.46 -0.49 7.74
CA ARG A 166 -22.54 -0.95 6.86
C ARG A 166 -21.95 -1.24 5.49
N ILE A 167 -22.18 -2.46 4.99
CA ILE A 167 -21.86 -2.83 3.62
C ILE A 167 -23.08 -2.69 2.73
N ILE A 168 -22.88 -2.15 1.54
CA ILE A 168 -23.90 -2.06 0.50
C ILE A 168 -23.27 -2.57 -0.78
N LEU A 169 -23.81 -3.68 -1.29
CA LEU A 169 -23.45 -4.20 -2.60
C LEU A 169 -24.47 -3.76 -3.64
N LYS A 170 -24.02 -3.17 -4.73
CA LYS A 170 -24.85 -2.70 -5.84
C LYS A 170 -24.46 -3.42 -7.13
N ASN A 171 -25.41 -3.56 -8.03
CA ASN A 171 -25.15 -4.00 -9.40
C ASN A 171 -24.68 -2.83 -10.29
N VAL A 172 -24.45 -3.12 -11.57
CA VAL A 172 -24.00 -2.11 -12.57
C VAL A 172 -25.04 -1.01 -12.84
N ASP A 173 -26.28 -1.23 -12.47
CA ASP A 173 -27.40 -0.28 -12.61
C ASP A 173 -27.65 0.50 -11.30
N ASP A 174 -26.71 0.47 -10.36
CA ASP A 174 -26.81 1.11 -9.03
C ASP A 174 -27.92 0.56 -8.11
N GLN A 175 -28.53 -0.58 -8.46
CA GLN A 175 -29.55 -1.21 -7.64
C GLN A 175 -28.87 -1.97 -6.47
N VAL A 176 -29.40 -1.79 -5.26
CA VAL A 176 -28.91 -2.48 -4.07
C VAL A 176 -29.27 -3.96 -4.15
N ILE A 177 -28.26 -4.83 -4.14
CA ILE A 177 -28.39 -6.29 -4.09
C ILE A 177 -28.36 -6.77 -2.64
N LEU A 178 -27.46 -6.19 -1.85
CA LEU A 178 -27.25 -6.56 -0.46
C LEU A 178 -27.00 -5.29 0.36
N GLU A 179 -27.61 -5.25 1.53
CA GLU A 179 -27.32 -4.25 2.56
C GLU A 179 -27.28 -4.93 3.93
N ARG A 180 -26.18 -4.76 4.66
CA ARG A 180 -25.97 -5.34 5.99
C ARG A 180 -25.22 -4.38 6.88
N ASN A 181 -25.59 -4.40 8.16
CA ASN A 181 -24.73 -3.87 9.21
C ASN A 181 -23.79 -4.97 9.67
N ILE A 182 -22.54 -4.58 9.90
CA ILE A 182 -21.49 -5.46 10.41
C ILE A 182 -21.28 -5.13 11.87
N GLU A 183 -21.44 -6.12 12.74
CA GLU A 183 -21.06 -6.01 14.15
C GLU A 183 -19.53 -5.95 14.23
N LEU A 184 -19.03 -4.95 14.95
CA LEU A 184 -17.60 -4.72 15.12
C LEU A 184 -17.21 -5.04 16.56
N GLU A 185 -16.10 -5.74 16.71
CA GLU A 185 -15.48 -6.04 17.99
C GLU A 185 -14.18 -5.25 18.11
N ASP A 186 -13.91 -4.64 19.27
CA ASP A 186 -12.64 -4.01 19.56
C ASP A 186 -11.53 -5.07 19.70
N LYS A 187 -10.47 -4.95 18.92
CA LYS A 187 -9.26 -5.76 19.01
C LYS A 187 -8.04 -4.85 18.98
N ASP A 188 -7.44 -4.68 20.14
CA ASP A 188 -6.18 -3.93 20.30
C ASP A 188 -6.22 -2.49 19.73
N GLY A 189 -7.39 -1.84 19.80
CA GLY A 189 -7.60 -0.47 19.33
C GLY A 189 -8.10 -0.34 17.88
N ASP A 190 -8.26 -1.46 17.17
CA ASP A 190 -8.98 -1.52 15.90
C ASP A 190 -10.32 -2.24 16.08
N PHE A 191 -11.31 -1.83 15.31
CA PHE A 191 -12.63 -2.46 15.28
C PHE A 191 -12.70 -3.43 14.10
N VAL A 192 -12.90 -4.72 14.37
CA VAL A 192 -12.94 -5.76 13.33
C VAL A 192 -14.31 -6.43 13.26
N GLY A 193 -14.74 -6.78 12.08
CA GLY A 193 -15.98 -7.51 11.86
C GLY A 193 -15.95 -8.35 10.59
N SER A 194 -16.81 -9.37 10.57
CA SER A 194 -16.93 -10.24 9.40
C SER A 194 -18.38 -10.64 9.20
N ILE A 195 -18.78 -10.78 7.93
CA ILE A 195 -20.08 -11.35 7.54
C ILE A 195 -19.90 -12.26 6.34
N SER A 196 -20.85 -13.16 6.16
CA SER A 196 -20.95 -14.05 5.02
C SER A 196 -22.39 -14.03 4.52
N ASP A 197 -22.62 -13.64 3.28
CA ASP A 197 -23.96 -13.52 2.70
C ASP A 197 -24.05 -14.27 1.38
N ASP A 198 -25.14 -15.04 1.21
CA ASP A 198 -25.45 -15.70 -0.04
C ASP A 198 -26.20 -14.75 -0.98
N ILE A 199 -25.70 -14.66 -2.21
CA ILE A 199 -26.24 -13.80 -3.27
C ILE A 199 -26.77 -14.72 -4.39
N LYS A 200 -28.04 -14.53 -4.74
CA LYS A 200 -28.69 -15.27 -5.83
C LYS A 200 -28.51 -14.57 -7.16
N ASP A 201 -28.63 -15.34 -8.23
CA ASP A 201 -28.62 -14.84 -9.63
C ASP A 201 -27.40 -13.95 -9.92
N ILE A 202 -26.21 -14.40 -9.52
CA ILE A 202 -24.98 -13.67 -9.74
C ILE A 202 -24.61 -13.61 -11.21
N LYS A 203 -24.09 -12.47 -11.64
CA LYS A 203 -23.40 -12.36 -12.94
C LYS A 203 -21.97 -12.86 -12.76
N LYS A 204 -21.65 -13.94 -13.45
CA LYS A 204 -20.28 -14.47 -13.50
C LYS A 204 -19.43 -13.61 -14.42
N TRP A 205 -18.15 -13.50 -14.08
CA TRP A 205 -17.18 -12.95 -15.01
C TRP A 205 -17.00 -13.90 -16.19
N ASP A 206 -17.02 -13.38 -17.39
CA ASP A 206 -16.70 -14.07 -18.62
C ASP A 206 -15.86 -13.16 -19.54
N ASN A 207 -15.45 -13.68 -20.68
CA ASN A 207 -14.58 -12.97 -21.62
C ASN A 207 -15.37 -12.35 -22.81
N HIS A 208 -16.66 -12.13 -22.68
CA HIS A 208 -17.55 -11.55 -23.70
C HIS A 208 -18.01 -10.15 -23.35
#